data_e58d83b7f8b60b2ca4478a55338b5548
#
_entry.id   e58d83b7f8b60b2ca4478a55338b5548
#
_cell.length_a   1.000
_cell.length_b   1.000
_cell.length_c   1.000
_cell.angle_alpha   90.00
_cell.angle_beta   90.00
_cell.angle_gamma   90.00
#
_symmetry.space_group_name_H-M   'P 1'
#
loop_
_entity.id
_entity.type
_entity.pdbx_description
1 polymer ?
#
loop_
_entity_poly.entity_id
_entity_poly.type
_entity_poly.pdbx_seq_one_letter_code
_entity_poly.pdbx_strand_id
1 'polypeptide(L)'
;MADTLGRTHPTIQAKADNAATGPVRLVLFDIDGTLVSTGGAGMKSFGEAFEAAFGVAVATEKIKFAGRTDYSLFREMCRHGGIDCTAENRELFFSHYLRLVDNHLDASKGGPFPGVVRMLDELAAMPDAPALGLLTGNIREGARRKLGAYGLWDRFALGGFSEDSEDRNLIAAAAAAKGGEHLECQLDGPEIVVVGDTPNDIACGKHIGARTVGVATGGATLEALRACEPDWAVADLTHLSATDICGG
;
A
#
# COMPACT_ATOMS: atom_id res chain seq x y z
N MET A 1 -20.49 44.44 12.43
CA MET A 1 -21.14 43.26 11.84
C MET A 1 -20.01 42.38 11.33
N ALA A 2 -19.64 41.36 12.09
CA ALA A 2 -18.55 40.42 11.76
C ALA A 2 -19.19 39.15 11.24
N ASP A 3 -18.85 38.79 10.01
CA ASP A 3 -19.33 37.62 9.30
C ASP A 3 -18.51 36.41 9.73
N THR A 4 -19.16 35.48 10.43
CA THR A 4 -18.55 34.26 10.95
C THR A 4 -18.71 33.17 9.90
N LEU A 5 -17.71 33.02 9.01
CA LEU A 5 -17.64 31.88 8.09
C LEU A 5 -17.30 30.62 8.88
N GLY A 6 -18.34 29.82 9.15
CA GLY A 6 -18.21 28.48 9.72
C GLY A 6 -17.46 27.56 8.75
N ARG A 7 -16.24 27.16 9.14
CA ARG A 7 -15.53 26.05 8.50
C ARG A 7 -16.21 24.75 8.90
N THR A 8 -17.00 24.17 7.99
CA THR A 8 -17.45 22.79 8.12
C THR A 8 -16.28 21.86 7.91
N HIS A 9 -15.80 21.26 8.98
CA HIS A 9 -14.86 20.13 8.91
C HIS A 9 -15.56 18.97 8.19
N PRO A 10 -14.91 18.28 7.24
CA PRO A 10 -15.48 17.06 6.66
C PRO A 10 -15.62 16.01 7.77
N THR A 11 -16.83 15.54 7.95
CA THR A 11 -17.22 14.59 9.01
C THR A 11 -16.44 13.28 8.83
N ILE A 12 -15.62 12.92 9.82
CA ILE A 12 -15.05 11.59 9.97
C ILE A 12 -16.23 10.65 10.25
N GLN A 13 -16.56 9.78 9.32
CA GLN A 13 -17.51 8.69 9.57
C GLN A 13 -16.74 7.49 10.13
N ALA A 14 -16.60 7.44 11.44
CA ALA A 14 -16.22 6.21 12.14
C ALA A 14 -17.47 5.35 12.32
N LYS A 15 -17.38 4.07 12.05
CA LYS A 15 -18.46 3.11 12.30
C LYS A 15 -18.59 2.96 13.83
N ALA A 16 -19.69 3.46 14.40
CA ALA A 16 -19.99 3.30 15.82
C ALA A 16 -20.54 1.89 16.05
N ASP A 17 -19.67 0.93 16.32
CA ASP A 17 -19.96 -0.33 17.04
C ASP A 17 -18.62 -1.00 17.39
N ASN A 18 -17.94 -0.45 18.41
CA ASN A 18 -16.71 -1.05 18.93
C ASN A 18 -17.08 -1.93 20.15
N ALA A 19 -17.49 -3.17 19.90
CA ALA A 19 -17.36 -4.22 20.90
C ALA A 19 -15.86 -4.34 21.20
N ALA A 20 -15.45 -4.32 22.50
CA ALA A 20 -14.09 -4.27 22.99
C ALA A 20 -13.10 -5.08 22.12
N THR A 21 -12.53 -4.42 21.13
CA THR A 21 -11.43 -4.96 20.33
C THR A 21 -10.15 -4.69 21.12
N GLY A 22 -9.30 -5.72 21.26
CA GLY A 22 -7.97 -5.56 21.86
C GLY A 22 -7.16 -4.44 21.19
N PRO A 23 -6.03 -4.03 21.79
CA PRO A 23 -5.18 -3.00 21.23
C PRO A 23 -4.65 -3.42 19.85
N VAL A 24 -4.50 -2.47 18.93
CA VAL A 24 -3.84 -2.73 17.65
C VAL A 24 -2.38 -3.07 17.89
N ARG A 25 -1.93 -4.16 17.32
CA ARG A 25 -0.58 -4.69 17.45
C ARG A 25 0.21 -4.69 16.14
N LEU A 26 -0.51 -4.60 15.01
CA LEU A 26 0.08 -4.58 13.68
C LEU A 26 -0.63 -3.56 12.78
N VAL A 27 0.13 -2.69 12.12
CA VAL A 27 -0.40 -1.78 11.08
C VAL A 27 0.31 -2.09 9.78
N LEU A 28 -0.46 -2.48 8.75
CA LEU A 28 0.00 -2.84 7.41
C LEU A 28 -0.34 -1.72 6.43
N PHE A 29 0.66 -1.21 5.72
CA PHE A 29 0.49 -0.13 4.75
C PHE A 29 0.73 -0.62 3.32
N ASP A 30 -0.15 -0.22 2.38
CA ASP A 30 0.22 -0.22 0.98
C ASP A 30 1.20 0.93 0.67
N ILE A 31 1.85 0.87 -0.50
CA ILE A 31 2.92 1.81 -0.87
C ILE A 31 2.45 2.86 -1.87
N ASP A 32 2.14 2.43 -3.10
CA ASP A 32 1.86 3.34 -4.22
C ASP A 32 0.44 3.93 -4.10
N GLY A 33 0.33 5.21 -3.90
CA GLY A 33 -0.95 5.88 -3.68
C GLY A 33 -1.34 6.00 -2.21
N THR A 34 -0.65 5.29 -1.31
CA THR A 34 -0.89 5.30 0.15
C THR A 34 0.24 5.98 0.91
N LEU A 35 1.44 5.40 0.88
CA LEU A 35 2.62 5.97 1.55
C LEU A 35 3.31 7.03 0.68
N VAL A 36 3.51 6.73 -0.60
CA VAL A 36 4.28 7.58 -1.51
C VAL A 36 3.65 7.70 -2.90
N SER A 37 3.88 8.87 -3.51
CA SER A 37 3.82 9.03 -4.95
C SER A 37 5.22 8.87 -5.52
N THR A 38 5.40 8.00 -6.51
CA THR A 38 6.66 7.84 -7.22
C THR A 38 6.75 8.68 -8.51
N GLY A 39 5.77 9.61 -8.72
CA GLY A 39 5.72 10.41 -9.95
C GLY A 39 5.58 9.59 -11.23
N GLY A 40 5.04 8.36 -11.14
CA GLY A 40 4.88 7.46 -12.28
C GLY A 40 6.12 6.59 -12.61
N ALA A 41 7.17 6.67 -11.79
CA ALA A 41 8.42 5.91 -12.00
C ALA A 41 8.17 4.40 -12.17
N GLY A 42 7.31 3.80 -11.33
CA GLY A 42 6.99 2.37 -11.41
C GLY A 42 6.43 1.95 -12.76
N MET A 43 5.37 2.59 -13.24
CA MET A 43 4.71 2.26 -14.51
C MET A 43 5.65 2.47 -15.71
N LYS A 44 6.41 3.59 -15.72
CA LYS A 44 7.38 3.87 -16.76
C LYS A 44 8.47 2.80 -16.81
N SER A 45 9.02 2.43 -15.64
CA SER A 45 10.05 1.39 -15.55
C SER A 45 9.55 0.02 -16.02
N PHE A 46 8.27 -0.30 -15.79
CA PHE A 46 7.67 -1.55 -16.27
C PHE A 46 7.69 -1.63 -17.80
N GLY A 47 7.25 -0.59 -18.51
CA GLY A 47 7.25 -0.56 -19.98
C GLY A 47 8.65 -0.69 -20.55
N GLU A 48 9.57 0.14 -20.09
CA GLU A 48 10.96 0.13 -20.54
C GLU A 48 11.69 -1.18 -20.20
N ALA A 49 11.42 -1.78 -19.03
CA ALA A 49 11.99 -3.07 -18.64
C ALA A 49 11.53 -4.20 -19.55
N PHE A 50 10.27 -4.21 -19.94
CA PHE A 50 9.72 -5.23 -20.83
C PHE A 50 10.34 -5.14 -22.23
N GLU A 51 10.44 -3.92 -22.76
CA GLU A 51 11.10 -3.69 -24.05
C GLU A 51 12.59 -4.04 -24.00
N ALA A 52 13.29 -3.68 -22.93
CA ALA A 52 14.71 -4.01 -22.75
C ALA A 52 14.97 -5.51 -22.57
N ALA A 53 14.06 -6.23 -21.92
CA ALA A 53 14.21 -7.67 -21.71
C ALA A 53 13.87 -8.51 -22.94
N PHE A 54 12.86 -8.10 -23.70
CA PHE A 54 12.26 -8.96 -24.74
C PHE A 54 12.25 -8.34 -26.15
N GLY A 55 12.67 -7.09 -26.30
CA GLY A 55 12.63 -6.38 -27.59
C GLY A 55 11.21 -6.05 -28.08
N VAL A 56 10.21 -6.11 -27.19
CA VAL A 56 8.79 -5.91 -27.51
C VAL A 56 8.24 -4.77 -26.66
N ALA A 57 7.75 -3.71 -27.31
CA ALA A 57 7.05 -2.63 -26.65
C ALA A 57 5.60 -3.04 -26.32
N VAL A 58 5.19 -2.83 -25.07
CA VAL A 58 3.81 -3.04 -24.61
C VAL A 58 3.22 -1.71 -24.17
N ALA A 59 2.00 -1.41 -24.64
CA ALA A 59 1.28 -0.18 -24.34
C ALA A 59 0.80 -0.18 -22.86
N THR A 60 1.68 0.21 -21.96
CA THR A 60 1.42 0.21 -20.49
C THR A 60 0.29 1.15 -20.07
N GLU A 61 0.00 2.20 -20.85
CA GLU A 61 -1.12 3.11 -20.66
C GLU A 61 -2.49 2.42 -20.80
N LYS A 62 -2.55 1.23 -21.42
CA LYS A 62 -3.76 0.41 -21.53
C LYS A 62 -3.90 -0.62 -20.40
N ILE A 63 -2.89 -0.74 -19.56
CA ILE A 63 -2.86 -1.67 -18.43
C ILE A 63 -3.22 -0.92 -17.15
N LYS A 64 -4.21 -1.42 -16.41
CA LYS A 64 -4.56 -0.87 -15.11
C LYS A 64 -3.56 -1.36 -14.06
N PHE A 65 -2.75 -0.46 -13.50
CA PHE A 65 -1.74 -0.77 -12.49
C PHE A 65 -2.31 -0.75 -11.07
N ALA A 66 -3.18 0.22 -10.74
CA ALA A 66 -3.67 0.45 -9.39
C ALA A 66 -4.27 -0.80 -8.73
N GLY A 67 -3.83 -1.11 -7.52
CA GLY A 67 -4.31 -2.24 -6.72
C GLY A 67 -3.90 -3.63 -7.25
N ARG A 68 -2.96 -3.70 -8.19
CA ARG A 68 -2.47 -4.95 -8.78
C ARG A 68 -1.12 -5.35 -8.20
N THR A 69 -0.73 -6.62 -8.43
CA THR A 69 0.59 -7.13 -8.05
C THR A 69 1.55 -7.09 -9.23
N ASP A 70 2.83 -6.86 -8.97
CA ASP A 70 3.87 -6.81 -9.99
C ASP A 70 3.92 -8.10 -10.82
N TYR A 71 3.73 -9.26 -10.19
CA TYR A 71 3.68 -10.55 -10.90
C TYR A 71 2.47 -10.65 -11.83
N SER A 72 1.28 -10.17 -11.38
CA SER A 72 0.09 -10.17 -12.23
C SER A 72 0.22 -9.19 -13.40
N LEU A 73 0.88 -8.06 -13.20
CA LEU A 73 1.19 -7.08 -14.25
C LEU A 73 2.17 -7.67 -15.27
N PHE A 74 3.26 -8.28 -14.82
CA PHE A 74 4.21 -8.97 -15.68
C PHE A 74 3.53 -10.04 -16.54
N ARG A 75 2.68 -10.88 -15.93
CA ARG A 75 1.91 -11.91 -16.65
C ARG A 75 1.00 -11.30 -17.72
N GLU A 76 0.33 -10.20 -17.43
CA GLU A 76 -0.50 -9.50 -18.41
C GLU A 76 0.33 -8.93 -19.55
N MET A 77 1.49 -8.34 -19.26
CA MET A 77 2.42 -7.85 -20.28
C MET A 77 2.95 -8.97 -21.16
N CYS A 78 3.30 -10.13 -20.59
CA CYS A 78 3.67 -11.33 -21.36
C CYS A 78 2.58 -11.72 -22.34
N ARG A 79 1.31 -11.74 -21.88
CA ARG A 79 0.17 -12.05 -22.75
C ARG A 79 0.01 -11.05 -23.91
N HIS A 80 0.21 -9.76 -23.64
CA HIS A 80 0.14 -8.71 -24.67
C HIS A 80 1.33 -8.75 -25.64
N GLY A 81 2.53 -9.07 -25.14
CA GLY A 81 3.76 -9.11 -25.91
C GLY A 81 4.03 -10.44 -26.63
N GLY A 82 3.19 -11.47 -26.41
CA GLY A 82 3.41 -12.80 -26.96
C GLY A 82 4.65 -13.50 -26.38
N ILE A 83 5.00 -13.20 -25.12
CA ILE A 83 6.14 -13.78 -24.39
C ILE A 83 5.64 -14.85 -23.41
N ASP A 84 6.35 -15.98 -23.32
CA ASP A 84 6.03 -17.01 -22.34
C ASP A 84 6.30 -16.51 -20.91
N CYS A 85 5.31 -16.66 -20.03
CA CYS A 85 5.41 -16.22 -18.63
C CYS A 85 6.13 -17.29 -17.79
N THR A 86 7.44 -17.49 -18.03
CA THR A 86 8.28 -18.43 -17.28
C THR A 86 8.96 -17.76 -16.09
N ALA A 87 9.54 -18.55 -15.20
CA ALA A 87 10.32 -18.03 -14.06
C ALA A 87 11.55 -17.26 -14.57
N GLU A 88 12.26 -17.79 -15.57
CA GLU A 88 13.44 -17.19 -16.16
C GLU A 88 13.13 -15.83 -16.80
N ASN A 89 12.03 -15.74 -17.56
CA ASN A 89 11.59 -14.48 -18.16
C ASN A 89 11.17 -13.47 -17.09
N ARG A 90 10.56 -13.92 -16.01
CA ARG A 90 10.22 -13.06 -14.86
C ARG A 90 11.46 -12.50 -14.18
N GLU A 91 12.45 -13.34 -13.91
CA GLU A 91 13.72 -12.90 -13.31
C GLU A 91 14.45 -11.92 -14.22
N LEU A 92 14.52 -12.20 -15.52
CA LEU A 92 15.10 -11.30 -16.51
C LEU A 92 14.38 -9.93 -16.50
N PHE A 93 13.06 -9.92 -16.58
CA PHE A 93 12.25 -8.72 -16.56
C PHE A 93 12.52 -7.88 -15.28
N PHE A 94 12.40 -8.49 -14.10
CA PHE A 94 12.60 -7.77 -12.85
C PHE A 94 14.05 -7.30 -12.65
N SER A 95 15.04 -7.98 -13.23
CA SER A 95 16.41 -7.48 -13.23
C SER A 95 16.56 -6.15 -14.01
N HIS A 96 15.82 -5.99 -15.12
CA HIS A 96 15.76 -4.74 -15.87
C HIS A 96 14.92 -3.68 -15.14
N TYR A 97 13.74 -4.07 -14.60
CA TYR A 97 12.86 -3.19 -13.85
C TYR A 97 13.58 -2.52 -12.68
N LEU A 98 14.30 -3.28 -11.86
CA LEU A 98 15.00 -2.75 -10.70
C LEU A 98 16.08 -1.74 -11.06
N ARG A 99 16.79 -1.92 -12.17
CA ARG A 99 17.75 -0.92 -12.63
C ARG A 99 17.09 0.36 -13.15
N LEU A 100 15.92 0.23 -13.80
CA LEU A 100 15.23 1.35 -14.40
C LEU A 100 14.42 2.16 -13.37
N VAL A 101 13.86 1.50 -12.36
CA VAL A 101 13.06 2.20 -11.34
C VAL A 101 13.92 3.20 -10.56
N ASP A 102 15.18 2.89 -10.26
CA ASP A 102 16.11 3.82 -9.61
C ASP A 102 16.34 5.08 -10.47
N ASN A 103 16.48 4.90 -11.79
CA ASN A 103 16.71 6.02 -12.70
C ASN A 103 15.46 6.92 -12.86
N HIS A 104 14.27 6.38 -12.62
CA HIS A 104 13.00 7.11 -12.75
C HIS A 104 12.46 7.64 -11.43
N LEU A 105 12.98 7.17 -10.28
CA LEU A 105 12.63 7.73 -8.99
C LEU A 105 13.20 9.15 -8.91
N ASP A 106 12.31 10.13 -8.98
CA ASP A 106 12.65 11.56 -8.88
C ASP A 106 12.01 12.13 -7.62
N ALA A 107 12.84 12.30 -6.59
CA ALA A 107 12.39 12.84 -5.30
C ALA A 107 11.81 14.26 -5.41
N SER A 108 12.08 15.01 -6.49
CA SER A 108 11.48 16.33 -6.73
C SER A 108 10.04 16.25 -7.26
N LYS A 109 9.66 15.13 -7.88
CA LYS A 109 8.32 14.89 -8.45
C LYS A 109 7.47 13.92 -7.67
N GLY A 110 8.08 13.16 -6.76
CA GLY A 110 7.43 12.22 -5.86
C GLY A 110 7.69 12.56 -4.41
N GLY A 111 7.16 11.75 -3.51
CA GLY A 111 7.36 11.90 -2.07
C GLY A 111 6.28 11.24 -1.25
N PRO A 112 6.44 11.26 0.09
CA PRO A 112 5.40 10.82 1.00
C PRO A 112 4.13 11.66 0.83
N PHE A 113 2.97 11.01 0.89
CA PHE A 113 1.69 11.71 0.91
C PHE A 113 1.49 12.50 2.21
N PRO A 114 0.58 13.51 2.22
CA PRO A 114 0.29 14.31 3.41
C PRO A 114 -0.10 13.44 4.61
N GLY A 115 0.53 13.69 5.76
CA GLY A 115 0.26 12.98 7.02
C GLY A 115 1.02 11.66 7.20
N VAL A 116 1.65 11.11 6.17
CA VAL A 116 2.35 9.80 6.25
C VAL A 116 3.46 9.81 7.31
N VAL A 117 4.43 10.73 7.19
CA VAL A 117 5.57 10.78 8.12
C VAL A 117 5.09 10.99 9.55
N ARG A 118 4.14 11.94 9.75
CA ARG A 118 3.53 12.20 11.05
C ARG A 118 2.86 10.94 11.63
N MET A 119 2.04 10.23 10.84
CA MET A 119 1.36 9.01 11.28
C MET A 119 2.37 7.93 11.69
N LEU A 120 3.42 7.70 10.91
CA LEU A 120 4.47 6.74 11.25
C LEU A 120 5.22 7.12 12.52
N ASP A 121 5.48 8.42 12.74
CA ASP A 121 6.13 8.92 13.95
C ASP A 121 5.22 8.78 15.18
N GLU A 122 3.92 9.09 15.04
CA GLU A 122 2.94 8.93 16.12
C GLU A 122 2.80 7.46 16.52
N LEU A 123 2.67 6.54 15.54
CA LEU A 123 2.58 5.09 15.80
C LEU A 123 3.83 4.58 16.54
N ALA A 124 5.02 4.98 16.10
CA ALA A 124 6.28 4.59 16.73
C ALA A 124 6.48 5.16 18.15
N ALA A 125 5.82 6.29 18.46
CA ALA A 125 5.90 6.95 19.78
C ALA A 125 4.85 6.47 20.79
N MET A 126 3.93 5.58 20.40
CA MET A 126 2.92 5.03 21.32
C MET A 126 3.58 4.19 22.41
N PRO A 127 3.05 4.19 23.66
CA PRO A 127 3.56 3.35 24.75
C PRO A 127 3.57 1.85 24.38
N ASP A 128 2.51 1.37 23.72
CA ASP A 128 2.37 0.02 23.18
C ASP A 128 2.41 0.11 21.63
N ALA A 129 3.57 0.57 21.12
CA ALA A 129 3.73 0.80 19.68
C ALA A 129 3.44 -0.47 18.86
N PRO A 130 2.52 -0.41 17.88
CA PRO A 130 2.28 -1.56 17.01
C PRO A 130 3.49 -1.81 16.09
N ALA A 131 3.67 -3.06 15.68
CA ALA A 131 4.59 -3.35 14.59
C ALA A 131 4.10 -2.69 13.30
N LEU A 132 5.01 -2.09 12.53
CA LEU A 132 4.71 -1.52 11.23
C LEU A 132 5.16 -2.47 10.13
N GLY A 133 4.26 -2.78 9.23
CA GLY A 133 4.51 -3.68 8.10
C GLY A 133 3.98 -3.13 6.78
N LEU A 134 4.34 -3.80 5.71
CA LEU A 134 3.88 -3.50 4.36
C LEU A 134 2.88 -4.55 3.88
N LEU A 135 1.89 -4.12 3.10
CA LEU A 135 0.95 -4.98 2.38
C LEU A 135 0.83 -4.43 0.97
N THR A 136 1.64 -4.93 0.05
CA THR A 136 1.76 -4.31 -1.26
C THR A 136 1.78 -5.31 -2.41
N GLY A 137 1.33 -4.87 -3.58
CA GLY A 137 1.51 -5.61 -4.82
C GLY A 137 2.91 -5.52 -5.42
N ASN A 138 3.80 -4.72 -4.85
CA ASN A 138 5.18 -4.64 -5.32
C ASN A 138 5.97 -5.91 -5.01
N ILE A 139 6.99 -6.21 -5.82
CA ILE A 139 8.06 -7.10 -5.39
C ILE A 139 8.85 -6.43 -4.26
N ARG A 140 9.39 -7.24 -3.33
CA ARG A 140 10.10 -6.75 -2.14
C ARG A 140 11.21 -5.75 -2.47
N GLU A 141 12.03 -6.06 -3.45
CA GLU A 141 13.16 -5.20 -3.84
C GLU A 141 12.67 -3.90 -4.53
N GLY A 142 11.57 -3.94 -5.28
CA GLY A 142 10.91 -2.76 -5.84
C GLY A 142 10.37 -1.83 -4.74
N ALA A 143 9.69 -2.42 -3.74
CA ALA A 143 9.22 -1.71 -2.54
C ALA A 143 10.37 -1.04 -1.79
N ARG A 144 11.50 -1.77 -1.59
CA ARG A 144 12.70 -1.24 -0.92
C ARG A 144 13.26 -0.03 -1.64
N ARG A 145 13.34 -0.05 -2.98
CA ARG A 145 13.85 1.08 -3.77
C ARG A 145 12.91 2.28 -3.70
N LYS A 146 11.61 2.07 -3.87
CA LYS A 146 10.61 3.14 -3.80
C LYS A 146 10.61 3.83 -2.44
N LEU A 147 10.51 3.07 -1.35
CA LEU A 147 10.51 3.64 0.00
C LEU A 147 11.88 4.17 0.42
N GLY A 148 12.96 3.52 0.00
CA GLY A 148 14.34 3.95 0.26
C GLY A 148 14.66 5.32 -0.34
N ALA A 149 14.12 5.63 -1.52
CA ALA A 149 14.28 6.95 -2.15
C ALA A 149 13.75 8.11 -1.29
N TYR A 150 12.81 7.82 -0.38
CA TYR A 150 12.21 8.81 0.53
C TYR A 150 12.54 8.57 2.01
N GLY A 151 13.51 7.67 2.31
CA GLY A 151 13.96 7.38 3.68
C GLY A 151 12.93 6.67 4.56
N LEU A 152 11.98 5.94 3.95
CA LEU A 152 10.89 5.29 4.69
C LEU A 152 11.05 3.78 4.86
N TRP A 153 11.96 3.12 4.11
CA TRP A 153 12.08 1.66 4.12
C TRP A 153 12.32 1.07 5.52
N ASP A 154 13.22 1.67 6.28
CA ASP A 154 13.65 1.18 7.60
C ASP A 154 12.59 1.38 8.70
N ARG A 155 11.45 2.00 8.37
CA ARG A 155 10.29 2.14 9.28
C ARG A 155 9.48 0.84 9.38
N PHE A 156 9.67 -0.12 8.47
CA PHE A 156 8.84 -1.33 8.36
C PHE A 156 9.65 -2.58 8.68
N ALA A 157 9.21 -3.33 9.70
CA ALA A 157 9.90 -4.53 10.18
C ALA A 157 9.64 -5.76 9.29
N LEU A 158 8.49 -5.79 8.60
CA LEU A 158 8.01 -6.95 7.85
C LEU A 158 7.14 -6.54 6.66
N GLY A 159 6.69 -7.51 5.86
CA GLY A 159 5.71 -7.22 4.82
C GLY A 159 5.30 -8.43 3.99
N GLY A 160 4.11 -8.29 3.37
CA GLY A 160 3.61 -9.14 2.30
C GLY A 160 3.84 -8.46 0.95
N PHE A 161 4.33 -9.22 -0.02
CA PHE A 161 4.80 -8.74 -1.31
C PHE A 161 4.26 -9.60 -2.46
N SER A 162 4.48 -9.18 -3.70
CA SER A 162 4.09 -9.91 -4.91
C SER A 162 4.67 -11.33 -4.99
N GLU A 163 5.83 -11.57 -4.36
CA GLU A 163 6.46 -12.89 -4.29
C GLU A 163 5.67 -13.88 -3.43
N ASP A 164 4.90 -13.38 -2.47
CA ASP A 164 4.06 -14.24 -1.61
C ASP A 164 2.84 -14.79 -2.39
N SER A 165 2.23 -13.96 -3.25
CA SER A 165 1.12 -14.36 -4.13
C SER A 165 0.79 -13.28 -5.15
N GLU A 166 0.09 -13.66 -6.24
CA GLU A 166 -0.59 -12.70 -7.12
C GLU A 166 -1.96 -12.26 -6.58
N ASP A 167 -2.54 -13.02 -5.64
CA ASP A 167 -3.80 -12.68 -4.96
C ASP A 167 -3.51 -11.82 -3.71
N ARG A 168 -4.03 -10.61 -3.68
CA ARG A 168 -3.83 -9.69 -2.56
C ARG A 168 -4.40 -10.18 -1.24
N ASN A 169 -5.44 -11.05 -1.26
CA ASN A 169 -5.94 -11.67 -0.04
C ASN A 169 -4.90 -12.61 0.59
N LEU A 170 -4.20 -13.37 -0.25
CA LEU A 170 -3.12 -14.25 0.20
C LEU A 170 -1.88 -13.46 0.64
N ILE A 171 -1.59 -12.32 -0.02
CA ILE A 171 -0.53 -11.40 0.44
C ILE A 171 -0.88 -10.85 1.84
N ALA A 172 -2.14 -10.46 2.06
CA ALA A 172 -2.59 -9.98 3.37
C ALA A 172 -2.46 -11.06 4.45
N ALA A 173 -2.85 -12.30 4.15
CA ALA A 173 -2.68 -13.42 5.07
C ALA A 173 -1.19 -13.69 5.38
N ALA A 174 -0.31 -13.62 4.37
CA ALA A 174 1.14 -13.77 4.55
C ALA A 174 1.72 -12.63 5.40
N ALA A 175 1.29 -11.38 5.17
CA ALA A 175 1.73 -10.23 5.96
C ALA A 175 1.30 -10.37 7.44
N ALA A 176 0.05 -10.78 7.70
CA ALA A 176 -0.46 -11.02 9.04
C ALA A 176 0.31 -12.15 9.76
N ALA A 177 0.59 -13.26 9.06
CA ALA A 177 1.37 -14.37 9.60
C ALA A 177 2.79 -13.93 10.00
N LYS A 178 3.50 -13.20 9.10
CA LYS A 178 4.81 -12.62 9.39
C LYS A 178 4.76 -11.61 10.56
N GLY A 179 3.64 -10.88 10.71
CA GLY A 179 3.40 -10.01 11.86
C GLY A 179 3.31 -10.79 13.17
N GLY A 180 2.56 -11.89 13.17
CA GLY A 180 2.48 -12.80 14.32
C GLY A 180 3.83 -13.43 14.69
N GLU A 181 4.60 -13.85 13.69
CA GLU A 181 5.97 -14.37 13.89
C GLU A 181 6.88 -13.28 14.51
N HIS A 182 6.84 -12.05 13.98
CA HIS A 182 7.64 -10.93 14.49
C HIS A 182 7.29 -10.55 15.93
N LEU A 183 6.01 -10.62 16.30
CA LEU A 183 5.49 -10.30 17.63
C LEU A 183 5.48 -11.52 18.57
N GLU A 184 5.93 -12.68 18.09
CA GLU A 184 5.95 -13.95 18.81
C GLU A 184 4.57 -14.31 19.41
N CYS A 185 3.48 -14.02 18.66
CA CYS A 185 2.11 -14.28 19.08
C CYS A 185 1.17 -14.58 17.93
N GLN A 186 0.00 -15.10 18.22
CA GLN A 186 -1.11 -15.15 17.28
C GLN A 186 -1.83 -13.79 17.32
N LEU A 187 -2.11 -13.24 16.14
CA LEU A 187 -2.89 -12.01 15.98
C LEU A 187 -4.31 -12.33 15.58
N ASP A 188 -5.27 -11.72 16.25
CA ASP A 188 -6.66 -11.71 15.82
C ASP A 188 -6.90 -10.56 14.83
N GLY A 189 -7.87 -10.73 13.93
CA GLY A 189 -8.12 -9.74 12.88
C GLY A 189 -8.24 -8.29 13.40
N PRO A 190 -9.04 -8.01 14.46
CA PRO A 190 -9.19 -6.65 15.01
C PRO A 190 -7.91 -6.03 15.61
N GLU A 191 -6.88 -6.84 15.90
CA GLU A 191 -5.55 -6.34 16.33
C GLU A 191 -4.71 -5.84 15.15
N ILE A 192 -5.21 -5.99 13.91
CA ILE A 192 -4.54 -5.58 12.68
C ILE A 192 -5.31 -4.41 12.06
N VAL A 193 -4.57 -3.42 11.57
CA VAL A 193 -5.12 -2.34 10.72
C VAL A 193 -4.44 -2.40 9.36
N VAL A 194 -5.23 -2.34 8.28
CA VAL A 194 -4.73 -2.22 6.90
C VAL A 194 -5.04 -0.82 6.39
N VAL A 195 -4.03 -0.13 5.88
CA VAL A 195 -4.13 1.23 5.31
C VAL A 195 -3.82 1.16 3.82
N GLY A 196 -4.75 1.61 2.98
CA GLY A 196 -4.59 1.59 1.53
C GLY A 196 -5.48 2.58 0.78
N ASP A 197 -5.19 2.80 -0.50
CA ASP A 197 -5.88 3.80 -1.34
C ASP A 197 -6.87 3.19 -2.34
N THR A 198 -7.00 1.87 -2.38
CA THR A 198 -7.87 1.18 -3.33
C THR A 198 -8.94 0.31 -2.67
N PRO A 199 -10.06 0.00 -3.37
CA PRO A 199 -11.02 -1.01 -2.92
C PRO A 199 -10.38 -2.38 -2.63
N ASN A 200 -9.28 -2.74 -3.32
CA ASN A 200 -8.58 -4.00 -3.10
C ASN A 200 -7.90 -4.05 -1.73
N ASP A 201 -7.41 -2.92 -1.21
CA ASP A 201 -6.78 -2.83 0.12
C ASP A 201 -7.83 -3.04 1.21
N ILE A 202 -9.00 -2.42 1.06
CA ILE A 202 -10.11 -2.61 1.97
C ILE A 202 -10.60 -4.07 1.92
N ALA A 203 -10.72 -4.65 0.72
CA ALA A 203 -11.18 -6.03 0.55
C ALA A 203 -10.21 -7.03 1.19
N CYS A 204 -8.89 -6.90 0.95
CA CYS A 204 -7.90 -7.81 1.52
C CYS A 204 -7.73 -7.64 3.04
N GLY A 205 -7.88 -6.41 3.56
CA GLY A 205 -7.95 -6.18 5.01
C GLY A 205 -9.14 -6.90 5.65
N LYS A 206 -10.33 -6.74 5.06
CA LYS A 206 -11.54 -7.44 5.51
C LYS A 206 -11.42 -8.97 5.42
N HIS A 207 -10.73 -9.47 4.38
CA HIS A 207 -10.49 -10.91 4.20
C HIS A 207 -9.77 -11.54 5.38
N ILE A 208 -8.83 -10.84 6.01
CA ILE A 208 -8.12 -11.28 7.21
C ILE A 208 -8.78 -10.81 8.52
N GLY A 209 -9.98 -10.23 8.45
CA GLY A 209 -10.71 -9.70 9.61
C GLY A 209 -10.13 -8.42 10.20
N ALA A 210 -9.17 -7.78 9.53
CA ALA A 210 -8.53 -6.55 9.99
C ALA A 210 -9.47 -5.33 9.91
N ARG A 211 -9.23 -4.33 10.74
CA ARG A 211 -9.76 -2.98 10.57
C ARG A 211 -9.11 -2.32 9.36
N THR A 212 -9.84 -1.45 8.66
CA THR A 212 -9.38 -0.89 7.39
C THR A 212 -9.47 0.63 7.35
N VAL A 213 -8.42 1.26 6.83
CA VAL A 213 -8.36 2.71 6.56
C VAL A 213 -8.21 2.92 5.05
N GLY A 214 -9.21 3.55 4.45
CA GLY A 214 -9.15 4.00 3.06
C GLY A 214 -8.65 5.45 2.97
N VAL A 215 -7.58 5.69 2.22
CA VAL A 215 -7.02 7.04 1.96
C VAL A 215 -7.19 7.40 0.49
N ALA A 216 -7.81 8.54 0.17
CA ALA A 216 -8.09 8.95 -1.20
C ALA A 216 -6.91 9.71 -1.84
N THR A 217 -5.68 9.26 -1.58
CA THR A 217 -4.45 9.88 -2.08
C THR A 217 -3.96 9.28 -3.39
N GLY A 218 -4.46 8.09 -3.76
CA GLY A 218 -4.05 7.37 -4.97
C GLY A 218 -5.15 7.25 -6.03
N GLY A 219 -5.44 6.01 -6.44
CA GLY A 219 -6.28 5.75 -7.60
C GLY A 219 -7.79 5.80 -7.38
N ALA A 220 -8.30 5.74 -6.14
CA ALA A 220 -9.72 5.73 -5.86
C ALA A 220 -10.22 7.05 -5.25
N THR A 221 -11.48 7.40 -5.57
CA THR A 221 -12.14 8.54 -4.93
C THR A 221 -12.58 8.18 -3.50
N LEU A 222 -12.72 9.19 -2.64
CA LEU A 222 -13.21 8.99 -1.28
C LEU A 222 -14.59 8.31 -1.25
N GLU A 223 -15.45 8.61 -2.22
CA GLU A 223 -16.77 7.97 -2.36
C GLU A 223 -16.65 6.48 -2.70
N ALA A 224 -15.76 6.13 -3.63
CA ALA A 224 -15.51 4.73 -3.99
C ALA A 224 -14.96 3.93 -2.81
N LEU A 225 -14.07 4.53 -2.00
CA LEU A 225 -13.55 3.91 -0.79
C LEU A 225 -14.66 3.73 0.27
N ARG A 226 -15.48 4.75 0.49
CA ARG A 226 -16.64 4.67 1.41
C ARG A 226 -17.65 3.59 1.02
N ALA A 227 -17.87 3.40 -0.28
CA ALA A 227 -18.74 2.34 -0.80
C ALA A 227 -18.23 0.92 -0.45
N CYS A 228 -16.94 0.77 -0.15
CA CYS A 228 -16.36 -0.49 0.35
C CYS A 228 -16.51 -0.66 1.88
N GLU A 229 -17.15 0.31 2.57
CA GLU A 229 -17.40 0.28 4.02
C GLU A 229 -16.14 -0.02 4.86
N PRO A 230 -15.05 0.76 4.73
CA PRO A 230 -13.90 0.65 5.63
C PRO A 230 -14.28 1.17 7.02
N ASP A 231 -13.45 0.90 8.04
CA ASP A 231 -13.64 1.47 9.37
C ASP A 231 -13.41 2.99 9.37
N TRP A 232 -12.45 3.45 8.55
CA TRP A 232 -12.20 4.88 8.30
C TRP A 232 -11.98 5.13 6.81
N ALA A 233 -12.53 6.25 6.32
CA ALA A 233 -12.26 6.75 4.97
C ALA A 233 -11.98 8.25 5.02
N VAL A 234 -10.78 8.64 4.59
CA VAL A 234 -10.28 10.02 4.66
C VAL A 234 -9.65 10.47 3.35
N ALA A 235 -9.51 11.78 3.16
CA ALA A 235 -8.85 12.34 1.99
C ALA A 235 -7.34 11.99 1.98
N ASP A 236 -6.70 12.13 3.14
CA ASP A 236 -5.32 11.76 3.40
C ASP A 236 -5.10 11.54 4.91
N LEU A 237 -3.90 11.11 5.32
CA LEU A 237 -3.59 10.80 6.71
C LEU A 237 -3.46 12.02 7.62
N THR A 238 -3.59 13.25 7.13
CA THR A 238 -3.66 14.43 8.01
C THR A 238 -4.97 14.50 8.80
N HIS A 239 -5.98 13.74 8.38
CA HIS A 239 -7.32 13.70 8.99
C HIS A 239 -7.47 12.61 10.06
N LEU A 240 -6.43 11.80 10.32
CA LEU A 240 -6.42 10.75 11.35
C LEU A 240 -5.15 10.87 12.19
N SER A 241 -5.24 10.48 13.44
CA SER A 241 -4.09 10.28 14.34
C SER A 241 -3.84 8.79 14.59
N ALA A 242 -2.68 8.45 15.15
CA ALA A 242 -2.40 7.07 15.57
C ALA A 242 -3.40 6.58 16.64
N THR A 243 -3.86 7.47 17.52
CA THR A 243 -4.88 7.15 18.53
C THR A 243 -6.25 6.86 17.93
N ASP A 244 -6.61 7.47 16.79
CA ASP A 244 -7.89 7.17 16.13
C ASP A 244 -7.93 5.72 15.59
N ILE A 245 -6.82 5.21 15.09
CA ILE A 245 -6.75 3.87 14.49
C ILE A 245 -6.32 2.77 15.46
N CYS A 246 -5.58 3.11 16.53
CA CYS A 246 -5.06 2.15 17.53
C CYS A 246 -5.79 2.23 18.87
N GLY A 247 -6.41 3.38 19.21
CA GLY A 247 -7.20 3.53 20.40
C GLY A 247 -8.47 2.67 20.33
N GLY A 248 -8.64 1.75 21.27
CA GLY A 248 -9.86 0.99 21.51
C GLY A 248 -10.74 1.71 22.53
#